data_5ba2cb1a966a5ff3c03cfa16a29bdc2d
#
_entry.id   5ba2cb1a966a5ff3c03cfa16a29bdc2d
#
_cell.length_a   1.000
_cell.length_b   1.000
_cell.length_c   1.000
_cell.angle_alpha   90.00
_cell.angle_beta   90.00
_cell.angle_gamma   90.00
#
_symmetry.space_group_name_H-M   'P 1'
#
loop_
_entity.id
_entity.type
_entity.pdbx_description
1 polymer ?
#
loop_
_entity_poly.entity_id
_entity_poly.type
_entity_poly.pdbx_seq_one_letter_code
_entity_poly.pdbx_strand_id
1 'polypeptide(L)'
;MQLSDSFKLHCFVFLGAFLLFTMEPMVARIVLPIYGGSFHVWTTTLTFFQGILFFGYLYCHYFAKRLGGWHIALVAVPLIWLPLSNHFGFNPPGGRNPAWFLLLQLTIHVALPFGVLATTSVIAQSWFTRSNIQQKSPYSLYASSNAGSILALLAYIALFEPLFGLRVQQSLWFVVYIVYVFLAWFCWKKVTQKSVNTDSTPLRSTGIKAGTIIKWILLSALPSGFMMAVSNAVTLELGSVPLVWVLPLVLYLLSYVFTFSQKKIISPTFLHAFWPGAATFGLYSFYTPSLGELWELAAHLIALFFIAMVGHGELYRLRPSSNQLTVFYLAIALGGWLGGLAVSLIAPAAFNSLTEYPIIIGVFAMTLLVIKGEFLFHSLRKRPYLSTLGALAIALPLFQMTKKTKRKDGKIVPFSDSKSI
;
A
#
# COMPACT_ATOMS: atom_id res chain seq x y z
N MET A 1 -31.79 -13.49 -7.18
CA MET A 1 -31.28 -12.50 -8.17
C MET A 1 -30.30 -11.49 -7.56
N GLN A 2 -30.50 -11.00 -6.34
CA GLN A 2 -29.59 -10.01 -5.69
C GLN A 2 -28.19 -10.54 -5.36
N LEU A 3 -28.03 -11.79 -4.96
CA LEU A 3 -26.73 -12.42 -4.66
C LEU A 3 -25.80 -12.47 -5.90
N SER A 4 -26.38 -12.67 -7.09
CA SER A 4 -25.60 -12.72 -8.34
C SER A 4 -24.96 -11.37 -8.71
N ASP A 5 -25.61 -10.23 -8.48
CA ASP A 5 -25.08 -8.91 -8.87
C ASP A 5 -23.99 -8.45 -7.89
N SER A 6 -24.14 -8.71 -6.58
CA SER A 6 -23.09 -8.48 -5.61
C SER A 6 -21.84 -9.32 -5.90
N PHE A 7 -22.00 -10.59 -6.24
CA PHE A 7 -20.90 -11.47 -6.60
C PHE A 7 -20.11 -10.97 -7.81
N LYS A 8 -20.80 -10.50 -8.86
CA LYS A 8 -20.14 -9.94 -10.06
C LYS A 8 -19.30 -8.71 -9.76
N LEU A 9 -19.78 -7.82 -8.86
CA LEU A 9 -19.00 -6.67 -8.43
C LEU A 9 -17.77 -7.09 -7.63
N HIS A 10 -17.87 -8.11 -6.77
CA HIS A 10 -16.70 -8.67 -6.09
C HIS A 10 -15.70 -9.30 -7.08
N CYS A 11 -16.17 -10.04 -8.08
CA CYS A 11 -15.31 -10.58 -9.15
C CYS A 11 -14.65 -9.46 -9.97
N PHE A 12 -15.37 -8.42 -10.32
CA PHE A 12 -14.85 -7.27 -11.07
C PHE A 12 -13.73 -6.56 -10.29
N VAL A 13 -13.96 -6.28 -9.01
CA VAL A 13 -12.98 -5.63 -8.16
C VAL A 13 -11.77 -6.52 -7.90
N PHE A 14 -12.00 -7.80 -7.65
CA PHE A 14 -10.94 -8.79 -7.45
C PHE A 14 -10.05 -8.90 -8.69
N LEU A 15 -10.66 -9.06 -9.89
CA LEU A 15 -9.94 -9.20 -11.15
C LEU A 15 -9.16 -7.92 -11.51
N GLY A 16 -9.77 -6.74 -11.30
CA GLY A 16 -9.10 -5.47 -11.52
C GLY A 16 -7.87 -5.30 -10.63
N ALA A 17 -7.98 -5.67 -9.35
CA ALA A 17 -6.86 -5.65 -8.41
C ALA A 17 -5.81 -6.72 -8.74
N PHE A 18 -6.22 -7.90 -9.16
CA PHE A 18 -5.30 -8.95 -9.61
C PHE A 18 -4.46 -8.49 -10.80
N LEU A 19 -5.09 -7.90 -11.82
CA LEU A 19 -4.41 -7.35 -12.99
C LEU A 19 -3.46 -6.21 -12.61
N LEU A 20 -3.90 -5.30 -11.72
CA LEU A 20 -3.12 -4.17 -11.28
C LEU A 20 -1.83 -4.64 -10.58
N PHE A 21 -1.93 -5.56 -9.63
CA PHE A 21 -0.79 -6.02 -8.84
C PHE A 21 0.07 -7.10 -9.53
N THR A 22 -0.40 -7.76 -10.58
CA THR A 22 0.49 -8.54 -11.45
C THR A 22 1.27 -7.67 -12.42
N MET A 23 0.78 -6.47 -12.76
CA MET A 23 1.50 -5.52 -13.59
C MET A 23 2.75 -4.98 -12.90
N GLU A 24 2.72 -4.72 -11.60
CA GLU A 24 3.85 -4.16 -10.87
C GLU A 24 5.13 -5.01 -10.99
N PRO A 25 5.15 -6.30 -10.61
CA PRO A 25 6.35 -7.12 -10.76
C PRO A 25 6.70 -7.42 -12.23
N MET A 26 5.71 -7.48 -13.13
CA MET A 26 5.97 -7.63 -14.56
C MET A 26 6.72 -6.42 -15.13
N VAL A 27 6.33 -5.21 -14.75
CA VAL A 27 7.03 -3.96 -15.13
C VAL A 27 8.42 -3.92 -14.49
N ALA A 28 8.56 -4.30 -13.22
CA ALA A 28 9.85 -4.41 -12.56
C ALA A 28 10.82 -5.31 -13.35
N ARG A 29 10.33 -6.46 -13.82
CA ARG A 29 11.11 -7.39 -14.64
C ARG A 29 11.51 -6.82 -16.00
N ILE A 30 10.70 -5.93 -16.60
CA ILE A 30 11.04 -5.21 -17.83
C ILE A 30 12.12 -4.15 -17.56
N VAL A 31 12.00 -3.44 -16.45
CA VAL A 31 12.86 -2.31 -16.08
C VAL A 31 14.24 -2.76 -15.59
N LEU A 32 14.31 -3.89 -14.88
CA LEU A 32 15.52 -4.41 -14.25
C LEU A 32 16.73 -4.54 -15.20
N PRO A 33 16.63 -5.12 -16.41
CA PRO A 33 17.76 -5.23 -17.34
C PRO A 33 18.27 -3.89 -17.87
N ILE A 34 17.41 -2.85 -17.87
CA ILE A 34 17.70 -1.54 -18.47
C ILE A 34 18.34 -0.60 -17.44
N TYR A 35 17.81 -0.59 -16.21
CA TYR A 35 18.19 0.37 -15.15
C TYR A 35 18.98 -0.27 -14.01
N GLY A 36 19.11 -1.60 -14.02
CA GLY A 36 19.73 -2.35 -12.93
C GLY A 36 18.82 -2.59 -11.73
N GLY A 37 19.25 -3.49 -10.82
CA GLY A 37 18.52 -3.88 -9.62
C GLY A 37 18.75 -2.97 -8.42
N SER A 38 19.10 -1.69 -8.63
CA SER A 38 19.35 -0.79 -7.52
C SER A 38 18.05 -0.48 -6.76
N PHE A 39 18.17 -0.35 -5.47
CA PHE A 39 17.14 0.11 -4.56
C PHE A 39 16.40 1.39 -5.06
N HIS A 40 17.15 2.37 -5.60
CA HIS A 40 16.56 3.62 -6.10
C HIS A 40 15.62 3.40 -7.30
N VAL A 41 15.93 2.48 -8.20
CA VAL A 41 15.06 2.14 -9.34
C VAL A 41 13.75 1.56 -8.83
N TRP A 42 13.85 0.69 -7.83
CA TRP A 42 12.69 0.02 -7.27
C TRP A 42 11.77 0.97 -6.51
N THR A 43 12.30 1.78 -5.60
CA THR A 43 11.49 2.73 -4.83
C THR A 43 10.87 3.82 -5.70
N THR A 44 11.57 4.27 -6.75
CA THR A 44 11.02 5.19 -7.76
C THR A 44 9.83 4.55 -8.47
N THR A 45 9.95 3.29 -8.87
CA THR A 45 8.86 2.54 -9.54
C THR A 45 7.65 2.36 -8.63
N LEU A 46 7.83 1.96 -7.37
CA LEU A 46 6.73 1.85 -6.40
C LEU A 46 6.04 3.20 -6.14
N THR A 47 6.83 4.26 -6.00
CA THR A 47 6.29 5.62 -5.79
C THR A 47 5.48 6.09 -6.99
N PHE A 48 5.91 5.75 -8.21
CA PHE A 48 5.13 5.98 -9.41
C PHE A 48 3.78 5.26 -9.36
N PHE A 49 3.74 3.97 -9.04
CA PHE A 49 2.49 3.21 -8.95
C PHE A 49 1.54 3.79 -7.90
N GLN A 50 2.05 4.17 -6.73
CA GLN A 50 1.26 4.84 -5.70
C GLN A 50 0.70 6.19 -6.17
N GLY A 51 1.49 6.95 -6.92
CA GLY A 51 1.06 8.22 -7.52
C GLY A 51 -0.06 8.03 -8.53
N ILE A 52 0.07 7.06 -9.44
CA ILE A 52 -0.99 6.77 -10.42
C ILE A 52 -2.26 6.25 -9.73
N LEU A 53 -2.13 5.46 -8.66
CA LEU A 53 -3.27 5.04 -7.83
C LEU A 53 -4.00 6.26 -7.24
N PHE A 54 -3.27 7.22 -6.69
CA PHE A 54 -3.84 8.47 -6.18
C PHE A 54 -4.56 9.26 -7.28
N PHE A 55 -3.95 9.44 -8.46
CA PHE A 55 -4.58 10.13 -9.58
C PHE A 55 -5.80 9.39 -10.12
N GLY A 56 -5.81 8.06 -10.11
CA GLY A 56 -6.99 7.25 -10.41
C GLY A 56 -8.14 7.50 -9.44
N TYR A 57 -7.86 7.63 -8.15
CA TYR A 57 -8.88 7.95 -7.14
C TYR A 57 -9.35 9.41 -7.25
N LEU A 58 -8.44 10.33 -7.58
CA LEU A 58 -8.76 11.74 -7.85
C LEU A 58 -9.72 11.85 -9.06
N TYR A 59 -9.43 11.12 -10.13
CA TYR A 59 -10.33 10.98 -11.27
C TYR A 59 -11.71 10.45 -10.86
N CYS A 60 -11.77 9.42 -10.04
CA CYS A 60 -13.03 8.88 -9.55
C CYS A 60 -13.82 9.91 -8.75
N HIS A 61 -13.16 10.71 -7.94
CA HIS A 61 -13.80 11.72 -7.11
C HIS A 61 -14.46 12.83 -7.93
N TYR A 62 -13.77 13.36 -8.95
CA TYR A 62 -14.24 14.50 -9.72
C TYR A 62 -15.05 14.13 -10.98
N PHE A 63 -14.67 13.08 -11.67
CA PHE A 63 -15.15 12.80 -13.03
C PHE A 63 -16.06 11.57 -13.14
N ALA A 64 -15.86 10.53 -12.35
CA ALA A 64 -16.57 9.26 -12.52
C ALA A 64 -18.10 9.37 -12.45
N LYS A 65 -18.62 10.31 -11.68
CA LYS A 65 -20.06 10.58 -11.59
C LYS A 65 -20.63 11.26 -12.84
N ARG A 66 -19.80 12.01 -13.57
CA ARG A 66 -20.19 12.82 -14.72
C ARG A 66 -20.06 12.05 -16.03
N LEU A 67 -19.07 11.16 -16.12
CA LEU A 67 -18.72 10.49 -17.37
C LEU A 67 -19.60 9.28 -17.71
N GLY A 68 -20.27 8.65 -16.74
CA GLY A 68 -21.17 7.53 -16.99
C GLY A 68 -20.57 6.47 -17.92
N GLY A 69 -21.16 6.29 -19.11
CA GLY A 69 -20.70 5.34 -20.13
C GLY A 69 -19.32 5.63 -20.72
N TRP A 70 -18.86 6.88 -20.74
CA TRP A 70 -17.53 7.22 -21.23
C TRP A 70 -16.41 6.61 -20.37
N HIS A 71 -16.68 6.35 -19.10
CA HIS A 71 -15.74 5.60 -18.28
C HIS A 71 -15.46 4.19 -18.83
N ILE A 72 -16.47 3.52 -19.35
CA ILE A 72 -16.29 2.18 -19.94
C ILE A 72 -15.46 2.26 -21.23
N ALA A 73 -15.66 3.32 -22.05
CA ALA A 73 -14.79 3.55 -23.18
C ALA A 73 -13.32 3.75 -22.74
N LEU A 74 -13.11 4.54 -21.68
CA LEU A 74 -11.76 4.72 -21.10
C LEU A 74 -11.15 3.40 -20.63
N VAL A 75 -11.95 2.49 -20.04
CA VAL A 75 -11.51 1.14 -19.65
C VAL A 75 -11.05 0.31 -20.85
N ALA A 76 -11.61 0.51 -22.03
CA ALA A 76 -11.24 -0.21 -23.25
C ALA A 76 -9.99 0.38 -23.97
N VAL A 77 -9.67 1.67 -23.77
CA VAL A 77 -8.54 2.33 -24.45
C VAL A 77 -7.21 1.60 -24.30
N PRO A 78 -6.83 1.06 -23.12
CA PRO A 78 -5.58 0.33 -22.98
C PRO A 78 -5.42 -0.90 -23.87
N LEU A 79 -6.51 -1.46 -24.40
CA LEU A 79 -6.43 -2.57 -25.36
C LEU A 79 -5.63 -2.20 -26.63
N ILE A 80 -5.59 -0.91 -26.98
CA ILE A 80 -4.82 -0.41 -28.15
C ILE A 80 -3.33 -0.36 -27.81
N TRP A 81 -2.98 -0.21 -26.53
CA TRP A 81 -1.61 -0.01 -26.04
C TRP A 81 -0.92 -1.30 -25.61
N LEU A 82 -1.67 -2.34 -25.38
CA LEU A 82 -1.17 -3.62 -24.88
C LEU A 82 -0.85 -4.58 -26.03
N PRO A 83 0.10 -5.47 -25.90
CA PRO A 83 0.94 -5.76 -24.74
C PRO A 83 2.12 -4.78 -24.56
N LEU A 84 2.56 -4.60 -23.28
CA LEU A 84 3.52 -3.57 -22.87
C LEU A 84 4.94 -3.71 -23.47
N SER A 85 5.37 -4.92 -23.80
CA SER A 85 6.77 -5.22 -24.16
C SER A 85 7.27 -4.54 -25.43
N ASN A 86 6.38 -4.17 -26.36
CA ASN A 86 6.77 -3.61 -27.63
C ASN A 86 7.23 -2.14 -27.53
N HIS A 87 7.07 -1.54 -26.35
CA HIS A 87 7.21 -0.10 -26.15
C HIS A 87 8.39 0.29 -25.24
N PHE A 88 8.90 -0.65 -24.41
CA PHE A 88 10.07 -0.40 -23.57
C PHE A 88 11.36 -0.64 -24.37
N GLY A 89 11.83 0.34 -25.12
CA GLY A 89 12.96 0.13 -26.03
C GLY A 89 14.07 1.17 -25.95
N PHE A 90 14.07 2.06 -24.95
CA PHE A 90 15.03 3.15 -24.93
C PHE A 90 16.04 3.00 -23.79
N ASN A 91 17.32 2.92 -24.15
CA ASN A 91 18.42 3.07 -23.20
C ASN A 91 18.42 4.51 -22.68
N PRO A 92 18.65 4.73 -21.37
CA PRO A 92 18.76 6.09 -20.83
C PRO A 92 19.90 6.82 -21.58
N PRO A 93 19.62 8.05 -22.10
CA PRO A 93 20.67 8.83 -22.75
C PRO A 93 21.77 9.13 -21.72
N GLY A 94 23.03 8.87 -22.12
CA GLY A 94 24.20 9.13 -21.26
C GLY A 94 24.18 10.55 -20.69
N GLY A 95 24.38 10.68 -19.38
CA GLY A 95 24.48 11.96 -18.68
C GLY A 95 23.19 12.52 -18.09
N ARG A 96 22.02 11.90 -18.24
CA ARG A 96 20.78 12.31 -17.59
C ARG A 96 20.50 11.46 -16.34
N ASN A 97 19.83 12.07 -15.34
CA ASN A 97 19.40 11.37 -14.13
C ASN A 97 18.48 10.18 -14.50
N PRO A 98 18.88 8.92 -14.21
CA PRO A 98 18.14 7.72 -14.63
C PRO A 98 16.72 7.66 -14.07
N ALA A 99 16.48 8.24 -12.87
CA ALA A 99 15.17 8.23 -12.21
C ALA A 99 14.11 9.03 -13.01
N TRP A 100 14.46 10.20 -13.55
CA TRP A 100 13.55 10.99 -14.37
C TRP A 100 13.19 10.30 -15.68
N PHE A 101 14.17 9.66 -16.29
CA PHE A 101 13.93 8.92 -17.52
C PHE A 101 13.06 7.69 -17.28
N LEU A 102 13.29 6.98 -16.18
CA LEU A 102 12.44 5.89 -15.73
C LEU A 102 10.99 6.36 -15.51
N LEU A 103 10.78 7.46 -14.77
CA LEU A 103 9.44 8.02 -14.56
C LEU A 103 8.76 8.40 -15.87
N LEU A 104 9.48 8.95 -16.83
CA LEU A 104 8.94 9.28 -18.15
C LEU A 104 8.50 8.01 -18.90
N GLN A 105 9.32 6.97 -18.94
CA GLN A 105 8.99 5.69 -19.58
C GLN A 105 7.78 5.03 -18.93
N LEU A 106 7.72 4.99 -17.60
CA LEU A 106 6.59 4.46 -16.87
C LEU A 106 5.31 5.29 -17.16
N THR A 107 5.44 6.62 -17.26
CA THR A 107 4.29 7.49 -17.57
C THR A 107 3.74 7.22 -18.96
N ILE A 108 4.61 7.08 -19.96
CA ILE A 108 4.18 6.84 -21.35
C ILE A 108 3.57 5.46 -21.52
N HIS A 109 4.16 4.42 -20.92
CA HIS A 109 3.81 3.03 -21.24
C HIS A 109 2.87 2.36 -20.23
N VAL A 110 2.91 2.78 -18.95
CA VAL A 110 2.22 2.09 -17.84
C VAL A 110 1.11 2.94 -17.23
N ALA A 111 1.22 4.29 -17.22
CA ALA A 111 0.29 5.13 -16.48
C ALA A 111 -1.17 4.93 -16.89
N LEU A 112 -1.45 4.79 -18.19
CA LEU A 112 -2.82 4.65 -18.68
C LEU A 112 -3.46 3.31 -18.26
N PRO A 113 -2.89 2.13 -18.60
CA PRO A 113 -3.49 0.85 -18.19
C PRO A 113 -3.55 0.69 -16.67
N PHE A 114 -2.51 1.09 -15.95
CA PHE A 114 -2.50 1.03 -14.48
C PHE A 114 -3.51 2.00 -13.87
N GLY A 115 -3.58 3.23 -14.35
CA GLY A 115 -4.51 4.26 -13.89
C GLY A 115 -5.97 3.84 -14.05
N VAL A 116 -6.32 3.21 -15.17
CA VAL A 116 -7.66 2.67 -15.39
C VAL A 116 -7.97 1.56 -14.39
N LEU A 117 -7.08 0.60 -14.18
CA LEU A 117 -7.25 -0.45 -13.18
C LEU A 117 -7.37 0.10 -11.76
N ALA A 118 -6.60 1.15 -11.43
CA ALA A 118 -6.66 1.83 -10.14
C ALA A 118 -8.06 2.39 -9.80
N THR A 119 -8.86 2.77 -10.81
CA THR A 119 -10.22 3.28 -10.60
C THR A 119 -11.22 2.20 -10.17
N THR A 120 -10.93 0.92 -10.44
CA THR A 120 -11.88 -0.20 -10.34
C THR A 120 -12.57 -0.30 -8.98
N SER A 121 -11.78 -0.28 -7.90
CA SER A 121 -12.30 -0.46 -6.55
C SER A 121 -13.25 0.68 -6.14
N VAL A 122 -12.89 1.93 -6.43
CA VAL A 122 -13.67 3.12 -6.05
C VAL A 122 -14.96 3.23 -6.90
N ILE A 123 -14.86 2.95 -8.20
CA ILE A 123 -16.02 2.97 -9.09
C ILE A 123 -17.02 1.85 -8.73
N ALA A 124 -16.54 0.64 -8.50
CA ALA A 124 -17.39 -0.48 -8.10
C ALA A 124 -18.12 -0.19 -6.79
N GLN A 125 -17.48 0.45 -5.82
CA GLN A 125 -18.12 0.86 -4.56
C GLN A 125 -19.16 1.96 -4.78
N SER A 126 -18.91 2.92 -5.69
CA SER A 126 -19.90 3.91 -6.10
C SER A 126 -21.11 3.26 -6.79
N TRP A 127 -20.89 2.27 -7.64
CA TRP A 127 -21.95 1.50 -8.28
C TRP A 127 -22.75 0.67 -7.28
N PHE A 128 -22.06 0.03 -6.33
CA PHE A 128 -22.68 -0.74 -5.26
C PHE A 128 -23.63 0.12 -4.42
N THR A 129 -23.20 1.33 -4.04
CA THR A 129 -24.00 2.27 -3.24
C THR A 129 -25.27 2.72 -3.99
N ARG A 130 -25.20 2.91 -5.32
CA ARG A 130 -26.34 3.29 -6.16
C ARG A 130 -27.32 2.14 -6.45
N SER A 131 -26.87 0.89 -6.38
CA SER A 131 -27.67 -0.28 -6.75
C SER A 131 -28.67 -0.72 -5.67
N ASN A 132 -28.80 0.03 -4.57
CA ASN A 132 -29.74 -0.24 -3.46
C ASN A 132 -29.63 -1.67 -2.88
N ILE A 133 -28.43 -2.26 -2.91
CA ILE A 133 -28.12 -3.56 -2.29
C ILE A 133 -28.02 -3.34 -0.78
N GLN A 134 -29.16 -3.24 -0.11
CA GLN A 134 -29.31 -2.77 1.28
C GLN A 134 -28.64 -3.64 2.36
N GLN A 135 -28.11 -4.83 2.04
CA GLN A 135 -27.69 -5.79 3.08
C GLN A 135 -26.18 -5.91 3.31
N LYS A 136 -25.32 -5.29 2.49
CA LYS A 136 -23.87 -5.42 2.63
C LYS A 136 -23.17 -4.06 2.60
N SER A 137 -22.13 -3.94 3.42
CA SER A 137 -21.30 -2.73 3.44
C SER A 137 -20.43 -2.64 2.18
N PRO A 138 -20.34 -1.49 1.49
CA PRO A 138 -19.46 -1.29 0.33
C PRO A 138 -17.97 -1.50 0.66
N TYR A 139 -17.60 -1.43 1.94
CA TYR A 139 -16.23 -1.71 2.41
C TYR A 139 -15.81 -3.18 2.19
N SER A 140 -16.75 -4.12 2.00
CA SER A 140 -16.42 -5.51 1.65
C SER A 140 -15.76 -5.63 0.27
N LEU A 141 -16.09 -4.74 -0.67
CA LEU A 141 -15.44 -4.69 -1.98
C LEU A 141 -13.97 -4.28 -1.85
N TYR A 142 -13.65 -3.40 -0.90
CA TYR A 142 -12.26 -3.01 -0.63
C TYR A 142 -11.43 -4.19 -0.10
N ALA A 143 -11.99 -5.01 0.79
CA ALA A 143 -11.35 -6.23 1.24
C ALA A 143 -11.13 -7.23 0.10
N SER A 144 -12.10 -7.37 -0.83
CA SER A 144 -11.96 -8.22 -2.01
C SER A 144 -10.89 -7.71 -2.99
N SER A 145 -10.77 -6.38 -3.16
CA SER A 145 -9.69 -5.76 -3.92
C SER A 145 -8.32 -6.18 -3.36
N ASN A 146 -8.12 -5.99 -2.05
CA ASN A 146 -6.84 -6.33 -1.42
C ASN A 146 -6.55 -7.84 -1.46
N ALA A 147 -7.58 -8.70 -1.34
CA ALA A 147 -7.41 -10.14 -1.50
C ALA A 147 -6.95 -10.50 -2.93
N GLY A 148 -7.52 -9.85 -3.97
CA GLY A 148 -7.06 -9.97 -5.35
C GLY A 148 -5.61 -9.54 -5.53
N SER A 149 -5.21 -8.44 -4.89
CA SER A 149 -3.84 -7.93 -4.91
C SER A 149 -2.84 -8.89 -4.28
N ILE A 150 -3.17 -9.45 -3.11
CA ILE A 150 -2.32 -10.44 -2.42
C ILE A 150 -2.17 -11.70 -3.28
N LEU A 151 -3.29 -12.22 -3.81
CA LEU A 151 -3.23 -13.39 -4.67
C LEU A 151 -2.39 -13.13 -5.92
N ALA A 152 -2.48 -11.94 -6.53
CA ALA A 152 -1.66 -11.54 -7.66
C ALA A 152 -0.17 -11.62 -7.36
N LEU A 153 0.27 -11.02 -6.25
CA LEU A 153 1.67 -11.00 -5.84
C LEU A 153 2.19 -12.40 -5.51
N LEU A 154 1.43 -13.21 -4.76
CA LEU A 154 1.81 -14.57 -4.42
C LEU A 154 1.83 -15.47 -5.66
N ALA A 155 0.82 -15.37 -6.54
CA ALA A 155 0.78 -16.12 -7.79
C ALA A 155 1.91 -15.70 -8.72
N TYR A 156 2.29 -14.42 -8.73
CA TYR A 156 3.41 -13.97 -9.55
C TYR A 156 4.71 -14.66 -9.15
N ILE A 157 5.05 -14.66 -7.86
CA ILE A 157 6.27 -15.30 -7.35
C ILE A 157 6.22 -16.83 -7.52
N ALA A 158 5.08 -17.46 -7.17
CA ALA A 158 5.00 -18.91 -7.11
C ALA A 158 4.74 -19.59 -8.46
N LEU A 159 4.07 -18.89 -9.40
CA LEU A 159 3.62 -19.47 -10.66
C LEU A 159 4.13 -18.71 -11.89
N PHE A 160 3.87 -17.38 -11.96
CA PHE A 160 4.17 -16.64 -13.19
C PHE A 160 5.66 -16.50 -13.43
N GLU A 161 6.42 -16.15 -12.41
CA GLU A 161 7.88 -15.93 -12.52
C GLU A 161 8.64 -17.23 -12.89
N PRO A 162 8.41 -18.37 -12.20
CA PRO A 162 9.17 -19.59 -12.50
C PRO A 162 8.68 -20.33 -13.74
N LEU A 163 7.40 -20.24 -14.12
CA LEU A 163 6.84 -21.08 -15.18
C LEU A 163 6.75 -20.39 -16.53
N PHE A 164 6.67 -19.05 -16.58
CA PHE A 164 6.38 -18.34 -17.82
C PHE A 164 7.44 -17.28 -18.16
N GLY A 165 7.90 -17.27 -19.38
CA GLY A 165 8.70 -16.17 -19.92
C GLY A 165 7.87 -14.88 -20.00
N LEU A 166 8.53 -13.72 -19.97
CA LEU A 166 7.88 -12.40 -19.91
C LEU A 166 6.85 -12.17 -21.03
N ARG A 167 7.12 -12.61 -22.26
CA ARG A 167 6.18 -12.50 -23.38
C ARG A 167 4.86 -13.27 -23.13
N VAL A 168 4.97 -14.48 -22.57
CA VAL A 168 3.78 -15.29 -22.23
C VAL A 168 2.98 -14.63 -21.13
N GLN A 169 3.65 -14.13 -20.08
CA GLN A 169 3.03 -13.38 -19.01
C GLN A 169 2.21 -12.19 -19.53
N GLN A 170 2.78 -11.40 -20.43
CA GLN A 170 2.11 -10.24 -21.03
C GLN A 170 0.91 -10.65 -21.89
N SER A 171 1.03 -11.74 -22.66
CA SER A 171 -0.08 -12.26 -23.47
C SER A 171 -1.23 -12.77 -22.59
N LEU A 172 -0.93 -13.53 -21.55
CA LEU A 172 -1.93 -13.98 -20.57
C LEU A 172 -2.60 -12.80 -19.88
N TRP A 173 -1.81 -11.82 -19.45
CA TRP A 173 -2.31 -10.61 -18.82
C TRP A 173 -3.25 -9.84 -19.75
N PHE A 174 -2.90 -9.71 -21.02
CA PHE A 174 -3.76 -9.09 -22.05
C PHE A 174 -5.08 -9.81 -22.22
N VAL A 175 -5.08 -11.14 -22.31
CA VAL A 175 -6.31 -11.94 -22.40
C VAL A 175 -7.22 -11.73 -21.18
N VAL A 176 -6.63 -11.75 -19.98
CA VAL A 176 -7.38 -11.50 -18.74
C VAL A 176 -7.90 -10.05 -18.69
N TYR A 177 -7.16 -9.09 -19.24
CA TYR A 177 -7.61 -7.71 -19.36
C TYR A 177 -8.84 -7.57 -20.27
N ILE A 178 -8.92 -8.31 -21.39
CA ILE A 178 -10.12 -8.36 -22.22
C ILE A 178 -11.33 -8.84 -21.41
N VAL A 179 -11.17 -9.91 -20.64
CA VAL A 179 -12.23 -10.42 -19.73
C VAL A 179 -12.65 -9.35 -18.71
N TYR A 180 -11.70 -8.61 -18.18
CA TYR A 180 -11.96 -7.49 -17.26
C TYR A 180 -12.79 -6.39 -17.91
N VAL A 181 -12.49 -6.00 -19.17
CA VAL A 181 -13.28 -4.98 -19.92
C VAL A 181 -14.72 -5.44 -20.12
N PHE A 182 -14.94 -6.69 -20.51
CA PHE A 182 -16.30 -7.26 -20.64
C PHE A 182 -17.04 -7.27 -19.31
N LEU A 183 -16.36 -7.62 -18.22
CA LEU A 183 -16.95 -7.65 -16.88
C LEU A 183 -17.31 -6.23 -16.40
N ALA A 184 -16.46 -5.24 -16.68
CA ALA A 184 -16.71 -3.83 -16.40
C ALA A 184 -17.97 -3.33 -17.13
N TRP A 185 -18.07 -3.61 -18.44
CA TRP A 185 -19.23 -3.24 -19.25
C TRP A 185 -20.53 -3.89 -18.73
N PHE A 186 -20.46 -5.17 -18.37
CA PHE A 186 -21.61 -5.90 -17.85
C PHE A 186 -22.09 -5.34 -16.49
N CYS A 187 -21.17 -5.06 -15.58
CA CYS A 187 -21.48 -4.44 -14.27
C CYS A 187 -22.10 -3.06 -14.46
N TRP A 188 -21.52 -2.23 -15.32
CA TRP A 188 -22.04 -0.89 -15.62
C TRP A 188 -23.46 -0.90 -16.18
N LYS A 189 -23.73 -1.74 -17.22
CA LYS A 189 -25.05 -1.86 -17.83
C LYS A 189 -26.15 -2.19 -16.82
N LYS A 190 -25.86 -3.09 -15.87
CA LYS A 190 -26.78 -3.47 -14.79
C LYS A 190 -27.09 -2.34 -13.80
N VAL A 191 -26.08 -1.55 -13.45
CA VAL A 191 -26.25 -0.40 -12.54
C VAL A 191 -27.09 0.69 -13.20
N THR A 192 -26.84 0.98 -14.48
CA THR A 192 -27.56 2.03 -15.23
C THR A 192 -29.04 1.69 -15.39
N GLN A 193 -29.40 0.42 -15.62
CA GLN A 193 -30.78 -0.02 -15.72
C GLN A 193 -31.58 0.14 -14.41
N LYS A 194 -30.92 0.06 -13.25
CA LYS A 194 -31.59 0.22 -11.93
C LYS A 194 -31.69 1.68 -11.46
N SER A 195 -30.84 2.57 -11.95
CA SER A 195 -30.76 3.98 -11.51
C SER A 195 -31.92 4.85 -12.03
N VAL A 196 -32.70 4.39 -13.00
CA VAL A 196 -33.80 5.16 -13.62
C VAL A 196 -34.97 5.39 -12.66
N ASN A 197 -35.07 4.67 -11.53
CA ASN A 197 -36.24 4.66 -10.65
C ASN A 197 -36.00 5.28 -9.25
N THR A 198 -34.92 6.00 -9.03
CA THR A 198 -34.69 6.57 -7.69
C THR A 198 -34.26 8.04 -7.81
N ASP A 199 -35.23 8.95 -7.69
CA ASP A 199 -35.02 10.33 -7.29
C ASP A 199 -34.48 10.35 -5.85
N SER A 200 -33.19 10.14 -5.70
CA SER A 200 -32.53 10.32 -4.41
C SER A 200 -32.31 11.81 -4.19
N THR A 201 -33.14 12.39 -3.33
CA THR A 201 -32.87 13.69 -2.68
C THR A 201 -31.40 13.75 -2.26
N PRO A 202 -30.66 14.79 -2.62
CA PRO A 202 -29.28 14.94 -2.17
C PRO A 202 -29.27 15.13 -0.65
N LEU A 203 -28.93 14.05 0.07
CA LEU A 203 -28.65 14.16 1.51
C LEU A 203 -27.55 15.19 1.69
N ARG A 204 -27.86 16.27 2.42
CA ARG A 204 -26.93 17.33 2.80
C ARG A 204 -25.65 16.68 3.32
N SER A 205 -24.56 16.81 2.57
CA SER A 205 -23.26 16.37 3.04
C SER A 205 -22.82 17.31 4.17
N THR A 206 -22.89 16.85 5.40
CA THR A 206 -22.18 17.51 6.49
C THR A 206 -20.70 17.50 6.15
N GLY A 207 -20.10 18.69 6.06
CA GLY A 207 -18.69 18.85 5.69
C GLY A 207 -17.79 18.03 6.62
N ILE A 208 -16.83 17.30 6.06
CA ILE A 208 -15.84 16.56 6.86
C ILE A 208 -14.88 17.58 7.48
N LYS A 209 -14.65 17.49 8.78
CA LYS A 209 -13.66 18.35 9.45
C LYS A 209 -12.25 18.09 8.91
N ALA A 210 -11.50 19.13 8.61
CA ALA A 210 -10.12 19.02 8.11
C ALA A 210 -9.22 18.14 9.00
N GLY A 211 -9.36 18.23 10.32
CA GLY A 211 -8.65 17.36 11.26
C GLY A 211 -8.92 15.87 11.10
N THR A 212 -10.10 15.47 10.60
CA THR A 212 -10.41 14.07 10.30
C THR A 212 -9.68 13.61 9.03
N ILE A 213 -9.63 14.46 8.00
CA ILE A 213 -8.91 14.17 6.76
C ILE A 213 -7.41 14.02 7.04
N ILE A 214 -6.84 14.91 7.86
CA ILE A 214 -5.42 14.82 8.28
C ILE A 214 -5.14 13.51 9.00
N LYS A 215 -6.04 13.06 9.92
CA LYS A 215 -5.91 11.77 10.59
C LYS A 215 -5.92 10.60 9.59
N TRP A 216 -6.79 10.62 8.59
CA TRP A 216 -6.81 9.59 7.53
C TRP A 216 -5.51 9.56 6.73
N ILE A 217 -5.00 10.74 6.34
CA ILE A 217 -3.74 10.86 5.60
C ILE A 217 -2.58 10.30 6.45
N LEU A 218 -2.45 10.70 7.73
CA LEU A 218 -1.37 10.25 8.59
C LEU A 218 -1.43 8.74 8.87
N LEU A 219 -2.64 8.20 9.17
CA LEU A 219 -2.84 6.77 9.43
C LEU A 219 -2.63 5.89 8.19
N SER A 220 -2.63 6.45 7.00
CA SER A 220 -2.26 5.79 5.77
C SER A 220 -0.79 6.01 5.40
N ALA A 221 -0.27 7.24 5.57
CA ALA A 221 1.10 7.60 5.20
C ALA A 221 2.15 6.85 6.04
N LEU A 222 1.93 6.74 7.36
CA LEU A 222 2.91 6.16 8.25
C LEU A 222 3.11 4.65 8.03
N PRO A 223 2.05 3.81 7.94
CA PRO A 223 2.23 2.40 7.57
C PRO A 223 2.81 2.21 6.17
N SER A 224 2.42 3.04 5.19
CA SER A 224 2.96 2.97 3.83
C SER A 224 4.45 3.34 3.78
N GLY A 225 4.82 4.45 4.42
CA GLY A 225 6.23 4.84 4.55
C GLY A 225 7.04 3.80 5.31
N PHE A 226 6.49 3.21 6.37
CA PHE A 226 7.17 2.15 7.12
C PHE A 226 7.35 0.88 6.30
N MET A 227 6.37 0.49 5.47
CA MET A 227 6.52 -0.60 4.51
C MET A 227 7.70 -0.35 3.56
N MET A 228 7.84 0.87 3.05
CA MET A 228 8.97 1.24 2.19
C MET A 228 10.31 1.20 2.96
N ALA A 229 10.36 1.74 4.18
CA ALA A 229 11.56 1.71 5.02
C ALA A 229 11.99 0.29 5.37
N VAL A 230 11.02 -0.61 5.67
CA VAL A 230 11.28 -2.04 5.88
C VAL A 230 11.79 -2.70 4.59
N SER A 231 11.19 -2.40 3.44
CA SER A 231 11.66 -2.92 2.14
C SER A 231 13.12 -2.52 1.88
N ASN A 232 13.49 -1.28 2.25
CA ASN A 232 14.84 -0.78 2.14
C ASN A 232 15.80 -1.54 3.07
N ALA A 233 15.46 -1.68 4.35
CA ALA A 233 16.26 -2.39 5.34
C ALA A 233 16.49 -3.85 4.91
N VAL A 234 15.41 -4.56 4.57
CA VAL A 234 15.47 -5.96 4.12
C VAL A 234 16.32 -6.13 2.85
N THR A 235 16.22 -5.21 1.89
CA THR A 235 17.03 -5.27 0.66
C THR A 235 18.51 -5.06 0.94
N LEU A 236 18.86 -4.20 1.91
CA LEU A 236 20.25 -3.97 2.31
C LEU A 236 20.84 -5.16 3.09
N GLU A 237 20.03 -5.83 3.92
CA GLU A 237 20.48 -6.97 4.74
C GLU A 237 20.63 -8.25 3.93
N LEU A 238 19.63 -8.59 3.11
CA LEU A 238 19.60 -9.82 2.33
C LEU A 238 20.25 -9.69 0.95
N GLY A 239 20.65 -8.47 0.55
CA GLY A 239 21.15 -8.19 -0.79
C GLY A 239 20.04 -8.16 -1.85
N SER A 240 20.45 -8.22 -3.12
CA SER A 240 19.53 -8.11 -4.27
C SER A 240 18.78 -9.43 -4.54
N VAL A 241 18.06 -9.95 -3.54
CA VAL A 241 17.18 -11.10 -3.76
C VAL A 241 15.97 -10.62 -4.57
N PRO A 242 15.72 -11.19 -5.77
CA PRO A 242 14.60 -10.77 -6.60
C PRO A 242 13.27 -10.89 -5.82
N LEU A 243 12.44 -9.86 -5.95
CA LEU A 243 11.09 -9.83 -5.37
C LEU A 243 11.01 -9.91 -3.82
N VAL A 244 12.13 -9.76 -3.08
CA VAL A 244 12.11 -9.76 -1.60
C VAL A 244 11.19 -8.68 -1.03
N TRP A 245 11.07 -7.55 -1.73
CA TRP A 245 10.17 -6.43 -1.40
C TRP A 245 8.68 -6.81 -1.43
N VAL A 246 8.30 -7.91 -2.06
CA VAL A 246 6.92 -8.37 -2.10
C VAL A 246 6.44 -8.79 -0.71
N LEU A 247 7.33 -9.30 0.15
CA LEU A 247 6.95 -9.72 1.51
C LEU A 247 6.40 -8.56 2.35
N PRO A 248 7.10 -7.40 2.48
CA PRO A 248 6.53 -6.23 3.13
C PRO A 248 5.21 -5.76 2.52
N LEU A 249 5.10 -5.74 1.19
CA LEU A 249 3.89 -5.32 0.49
C LEU A 249 2.71 -6.27 0.75
N VAL A 250 2.92 -7.59 0.74
CA VAL A 250 1.88 -8.57 1.07
C VAL A 250 1.38 -8.38 2.49
N LEU A 251 2.27 -8.20 3.48
CA LEU A 251 1.86 -7.95 4.86
C LEU A 251 1.09 -6.64 5.03
N TYR A 252 1.50 -5.60 4.32
CA TYR A 252 0.79 -4.33 4.28
C TYR A 252 -0.62 -4.49 3.71
N LEU A 253 -0.79 -5.17 2.58
CA LEU A 253 -2.11 -5.44 1.99
C LEU A 253 -2.96 -6.37 2.86
N LEU A 254 -2.34 -7.38 3.48
CA LEU A 254 -3.01 -8.31 4.39
C LEU A 254 -3.62 -7.58 5.59
N SER A 255 -2.95 -6.54 6.09
CA SER A 255 -3.49 -5.70 7.17
C SER A 255 -4.77 -4.97 6.74
N TYR A 256 -4.91 -4.54 5.49
CA TYR A 256 -6.18 -4.01 4.96
C TYR A 256 -7.26 -5.08 4.86
N VAL A 257 -6.92 -6.27 4.37
CA VAL A 257 -7.89 -7.39 4.30
C VAL A 257 -8.44 -7.70 5.68
N PHE A 258 -7.58 -7.81 6.68
CA PHE A 258 -8.00 -8.13 8.06
C PHE A 258 -8.82 -7.01 8.70
N THR A 259 -8.42 -5.76 8.51
CA THR A 259 -9.09 -4.63 9.17
C THR A 259 -10.39 -4.22 8.49
N PHE A 260 -10.49 -4.36 7.15
CA PHE A 260 -11.69 -3.97 6.39
C PHE A 260 -12.65 -5.15 6.15
N SER A 261 -12.30 -6.36 6.57
CA SER A 261 -13.22 -7.50 6.56
C SER A 261 -14.36 -7.30 7.57
N GLN A 262 -15.53 -7.93 7.31
CA GLN A 262 -16.67 -7.84 8.23
C GLN A 262 -16.43 -8.58 9.55
N LYS A 263 -15.54 -9.58 9.55
CA LYS A 263 -15.20 -10.36 10.75
C LYS A 263 -13.92 -9.78 11.37
N LYS A 264 -13.98 -9.44 12.65
CA LYS A 264 -12.78 -9.08 13.42
C LYS A 264 -11.92 -10.34 13.63
N ILE A 265 -10.85 -10.48 12.87
CA ILE A 265 -9.94 -11.62 12.92
C ILE A 265 -9.02 -11.51 14.13
N ILE A 266 -8.53 -10.29 14.41
CA ILE A 266 -7.60 -10.02 15.52
C ILE A 266 -8.21 -8.94 16.43
N SER A 267 -8.10 -9.12 17.73
CA SER A 267 -8.62 -8.16 18.72
C SER A 267 -7.84 -6.84 18.67
N PRO A 268 -8.51 -5.67 18.58
CA PRO A 268 -7.84 -4.38 18.65
C PRO A 268 -7.03 -4.19 19.93
N THR A 269 -7.51 -4.70 21.07
CA THR A 269 -6.79 -4.64 22.34
C THR A 269 -5.47 -5.38 22.29
N PHE A 270 -5.45 -6.56 21.67
CA PHE A 270 -4.22 -7.31 21.44
C PHE A 270 -3.23 -6.52 20.59
N LEU A 271 -3.69 -5.97 19.45
CA LEU A 271 -2.84 -5.20 18.54
C LEU A 271 -2.22 -3.99 19.25
N HIS A 272 -3.03 -3.23 20.02
CA HIS A 272 -2.53 -2.07 20.77
C HIS A 272 -1.59 -2.44 21.93
N ALA A 273 -1.72 -3.63 22.51
CA ALA A 273 -0.81 -4.08 23.55
C ALA A 273 0.54 -4.54 23.00
N PHE A 274 0.55 -5.15 21.82
CA PHE A 274 1.75 -5.81 21.28
C PHE A 274 2.56 -4.98 20.27
N TRP A 275 1.95 -3.97 19.59
CA TRP A 275 2.68 -3.19 18.61
C TRP A 275 3.93 -2.46 19.18
N PRO A 276 3.96 -1.94 20.43
CA PRO A 276 5.17 -1.30 20.94
C PRO A 276 6.33 -2.29 21.08
N GLY A 277 6.04 -3.51 21.55
CA GLY A 277 7.04 -4.59 21.64
C GLY A 277 7.55 -5.01 20.27
N ALA A 278 6.65 -5.14 19.27
CA ALA A 278 7.03 -5.45 17.90
C ALA A 278 7.89 -4.34 17.27
N ALA A 279 7.51 -3.07 17.45
CA ALA A 279 8.28 -1.93 16.98
C ALA A 279 9.67 -1.86 17.65
N THR A 280 9.74 -2.15 18.96
CA THR A 280 11.01 -2.20 19.70
C THR A 280 11.90 -3.35 19.22
N PHE A 281 11.33 -4.51 18.91
CA PHE A 281 12.05 -5.65 18.34
C PHE A 281 12.63 -5.31 16.96
N GLY A 282 11.86 -4.65 16.09
CA GLY A 282 12.34 -4.14 14.81
C GLY A 282 13.47 -3.10 14.96
N LEU A 283 13.34 -2.15 15.90
CA LEU A 283 14.39 -1.18 16.21
C LEU A 283 15.64 -1.85 16.77
N TYR A 284 15.49 -2.84 17.64
CA TYR A 284 16.63 -3.59 18.17
C TYR A 284 17.39 -4.29 17.05
N SER A 285 16.70 -5.00 16.15
CA SER A 285 17.31 -5.66 14.99
C SER A 285 18.01 -4.65 14.09
N PHE A 286 17.36 -3.52 13.80
CA PHE A 286 17.90 -2.45 12.96
C PHE A 286 19.22 -1.87 13.45
N TYR A 287 19.36 -1.67 14.78
CA TYR A 287 20.59 -1.09 15.34
C TYR A 287 21.63 -2.12 15.81
N THR A 288 21.22 -3.37 15.98
CA THR A 288 22.10 -4.44 16.47
C THR A 288 21.95 -5.70 15.64
N PRO A 289 22.41 -5.71 14.38
CA PRO A 289 22.34 -6.90 13.54
C PRO A 289 23.25 -8.00 14.11
N SER A 290 22.68 -8.89 14.92
CA SER A 290 23.40 -9.94 15.64
C SER A 290 22.57 -11.20 15.83
N LEU A 291 21.32 -11.19 15.33
CA LEU A 291 20.37 -12.29 15.50
C LEU A 291 20.46 -13.33 14.36
N GLY A 292 21.11 -12.99 13.27
CA GLY A 292 21.13 -13.74 12.02
C GLY A 292 19.99 -13.32 11.08
N GLU A 293 20.25 -13.41 9.78
CA GLU A 293 19.43 -12.86 8.70
C GLU A 293 17.93 -13.18 8.79
N LEU A 294 17.60 -14.43 9.14
CA LEU A 294 16.20 -14.87 9.25
C LEU A 294 15.45 -14.16 10.38
N TRP A 295 16.09 -14.00 11.55
CA TRP A 295 15.48 -13.33 12.70
C TRP A 295 15.41 -11.82 12.53
N GLU A 296 16.38 -11.23 11.85
CA GLU A 296 16.38 -9.82 11.46
C GLU A 296 15.24 -9.52 10.50
N LEU A 297 15.11 -10.33 9.44
CA LEU A 297 13.96 -10.26 8.53
C LEU A 297 12.63 -10.40 9.30
N ALA A 298 12.52 -11.40 10.17
CA ALA A 298 11.30 -11.63 10.95
C ALA A 298 10.96 -10.42 11.85
N ALA A 299 11.96 -9.81 12.49
CA ALA A 299 11.77 -8.63 13.33
C ALA A 299 11.20 -7.44 12.58
N HIS A 300 11.73 -7.16 11.39
CA HIS A 300 11.24 -6.09 10.52
C HIS A 300 9.81 -6.34 10.02
N LEU A 301 9.52 -7.57 9.59
CA LEU A 301 8.20 -7.95 9.10
C LEU A 301 7.14 -7.97 10.22
N ILE A 302 7.50 -8.43 11.43
CA ILE A 302 6.62 -8.39 12.61
C ILE A 302 6.32 -6.93 12.99
N ALA A 303 7.32 -6.06 13.06
CA ALA A 303 7.13 -4.64 13.33
C ALA A 303 6.19 -4.00 12.30
N LEU A 304 6.41 -4.25 11.00
CA LEU A 304 5.55 -3.77 9.93
C LEU A 304 4.12 -4.26 10.09
N PHE A 305 3.92 -5.55 10.32
CA PHE A 305 2.59 -6.12 10.45
C PHE A 305 1.79 -5.46 11.58
N PHE A 306 2.39 -5.33 12.77
CA PHE A 306 1.70 -4.71 13.90
C PHE A 306 1.43 -3.21 13.70
N ILE A 307 2.38 -2.44 13.16
CA ILE A 307 2.19 -1.02 12.84
C ILE A 307 1.09 -0.84 11.80
N ALA A 308 1.10 -1.63 10.72
CA ALA A 308 0.09 -1.57 9.69
C ALA A 308 -1.30 -1.98 10.22
N MET A 309 -1.39 -3.05 11.01
CA MET A 309 -2.65 -3.50 11.61
C MET A 309 -3.25 -2.44 12.56
N VAL A 310 -2.44 -1.79 13.38
CA VAL A 310 -2.90 -0.72 14.29
C VAL A 310 -3.30 0.52 13.49
N GLY A 311 -2.47 0.96 12.54
CA GLY A 311 -2.77 2.14 11.70
C GLY A 311 -4.04 1.98 10.88
N HIS A 312 -4.17 0.86 10.15
CA HIS A 312 -5.35 0.58 9.34
C HIS A 312 -6.59 0.26 10.19
N GLY A 313 -6.40 -0.33 11.38
CA GLY A 313 -7.50 -0.52 12.36
C GLY A 313 -8.09 0.79 12.83
N GLU A 314 -7.25 1.78 13.17
CA GLU A 314 -7.71 3.13 13.52
C GLU A 314 -8.32 3.87 12.32
N LEU A 315 -7.75 3.71 11.14
CA LEU A 315 -8.29 4.24 9.90
C LEU A 315 -9.71 3.69 9.64
N TYR A 316 -9.92 2.38 9.79
CA TYR A 316 -11.23 1.75 9.66
C TYR A 316 -12.23 2.24 10.72
N ARG A 317 -11.77 2.46 11.96
CA ARG A 317 -12.60 3.01 13.05
C ARG A 317 -13.09 4.42 12.73
N LEU A 318 -12.25 5.24 12.09
CA LEU A 318 -12.54 6.63 11.71
C LEU A 318 -13.21 6.75 10.34
N ARG A 319 -13.58 5.64 9.69
CA ARG A 319 -14.21 5.68 8.37
C ARG A 319 -15.54 6.44 8.37
N PRO A 320 -15.84 7.18 7.30
CA PRO A 320 -17.09 7.93 7.17
C PRO A 320 -18.26 7.02 6.76
N SER A 321 -19.44 7.59 6.69
CA SER A 321 -20.61 6.99 6.06
C SER A 321 -20.39 6.76 4.55
N SER A 322 -21.23 5.92 3.93
CA SER A 322 -21.14 5.55 2.51
C SER A 322 -21.14 6.72 1.53
N ASN A 323 -21.73 7.86 1.90
CA ASN A 323 -21.81 9.05 1.04
C ASN A 323 -20.46 9.79 0.85
N GLN A 324 -19.48 9.55 1.71
CA GLN A 324 -18.18 10.22 1.74
C GLN A 324 -17.01 9.28 1.39
N LEU A 325 -17.32 8.11 0.84
CA LEU A 325 -16.33 7.07 0.48
C LEU A 325 -15.23 7.57 -0.42
N THR A 326 -15.56 8.36 -1.44
CA THR A 326 -14.56 8.84 -2.42
C THR A 326 -13.53 9.77 -1.79
N VAL A 327 -13.94 10.63 -0.85
CA VAL A 327 -13.01 11.50 -0.09
C VAL A 327 -12.12 10.66 0.81
N PHE A 328 -12.69 9.65 1.47
CA PHE A 328 -11.95 8.74 2.34
C PHE A 328 -10.87 7.96 1.59
N TYR A 329 -11.22 7.33 0.46
CA TYR A 329 -10.24 6.59 -0.33
C TYR A 329 -9.21 7.50 -1.00
N LEU A 330 -9.61 8.72 -1.40
CA LEU A 330 -8.67 9.72 -1.88
C LEU A 330 -7.65 10.11 -0.80
N ALA A 331 -8.10 10.32 0.45
CA ALA A 331 -7.22 10.63 1.57
C ALA A 331 -6.27 9.46 1.89
N ILE A 332 -6.75 8.20 1.82
CA ILE A 332 -5.91 6.99 1.97
C ILE A 332 -4.84 6.93 0.88
N ALA A 333 -5.23 7.11 -0.38
CA ALA A 333 -4.30 7.05 -1.51
C ALA A 333 -3.27 8.17 -1.45
N LEU A 334 -3.69 9.40 -1.11
CA LEU A 334 -2.79 10.52 -0.89
C LEU A 334 -1.79 10.23 0.23
N GLY A 335 -2.28 9.72 1.36
CA GLY A 335 -1.42 9.35 2.49
C GLY A 335 -0.42 8.28 2.10
N GLY A 336 -0.86 7.20 1.45
CA GLY A 336 0.02 6.14 0.96
C GLY A 336 1.13 6.68 0.05
N TRP A 337 0.76 7.52 -0.92
CA TRP A 337 1.71 8.16 -1.83
C TRP A 337 2.69 9.10 -1.11
N LEU A 338 2.20 9.95 -0.19
CA LEU A 338 3.06 10.84 0.60
C LEU A 338 4.04 10.06 1.48
N GLY A 339 3.62 8.95 2.08
CA GLY A 339 4.50 8.05 2.83
C GLY A 339 5.59 7.43 1.94
N GLY A 340 5.21 6.98 0.73
CA GLY A 340 6.14 6.50 -0.28
C GLY A 340 7.13 7.56 -0.73
N LEU A 341 6.66 8.78 -1.08
CA LEU A 341 7.50 9.91 -1.46
C LEU A 341 8.50 10.30 -0.36
N ALA A 342 8.05 10.32 0.90
CA ALA A 342 8.90 10.66 2.03
C ALA A 342 10.10 9.70 2.14
N VAL A 343 9.89 8.41 1.95
CA VAL A 343 10.94 7.39 2.08
C VAL A 343 11.76 7.23 0.80
N SER A 344 11.14 7.34 -0.38
CA SER A 344 11.83 7.08 -1.65
C SER A 344 12.62 8.27 -2.20
N LEU A 345 12.15 9.50 -1.94
CA LEU A 345 12.75 10.70 -2.52
C LEU A 345 13.29 11.66 -1.44
N ILE A 346 12.54 11.90 -0.36
CA ILE A 346 12.93 12.90 0.64
C ILE A 346 14.00 12.34 1.58
N ALA A 347 13.81 11.12 2.10
CA ALA A 347 14.77 10.53 3.05
C ALA A 347 16.18 10.37 2.45
N PRO A 348 16.37 9.83 1.21
CA PRO A 348 17.70 9.73 0.63
C PRO A 348 18.36 11.08 0.30
N ALA A 349 17.56 12.15 0.13
CA ALA A 349 18.07 13.49 -0.07
C ALA A 349 18.43 14.20 1.26
N ALA A 350 17.81 13.78 2.38
CA ALA A 350 18.00 14.39 3.69
C ALA A 350 18.97 13.62 4.59
N PHE A 351 19.10 12.30 4.42
CA PHE A 351 19.86 11.41 5.31
C PHE A 351 20.85 10.55 4.53
N ASN A 352 22.00 10.30 5.15
CA ASN A 352 23.02 9.39 4.62
C ASN A 352 22.84 7.93 5.11
N SER A 353 21.79 7.65 5.87
CA SER A 353 21.46 6.34 6.43
C SER A 353 19.94 6.17 6.46
N LEU A 354 19.43 4.96 6.73
CA LEU A 354 17.99 4.67 6.82
C LEU A 354 17.33 5.27 8.08
N THR A 355 17.59 6.56 8.36
CA THR A 355 17.07 7.27 9.53
C THR A 355 15.54 7.40 9.49
N GLU A 356 14.93 7.29 8.34
CA GLU A 356 13.47 7.26 8.17
C GLU A 356 12.81 6.10 8.93
N TYR A 357 13.50 4.97 9.10
CA TYR A 357 12.96 3.80 9.79
C TYR A 357 12.58 4.12 11.25
N PRO A 358 13.48 4.56 12.14
CA PRO A 358 13.12 4.95 13.50
C PRO A 358 12.25 6.20 13.58
N ILE A 359 12.40 7.17 12.67
CA ILE A 359 11.57 8.38 12.63
C ILE A 359 10.10 8.03 12.44
N ILE A 360 9.78 7.17 11.48
CA ILE A 360 8.40 6.79 11.20
C ILE A 360 7.77 6.09 12.41
N ILE A 361 8.49 5.21 13.09
CA ILE A 361 8.01 4.56 14.32
C ILE A 361 7.69 5.61 15.40
N GLY A 362 8.58 6.59 15.59
CA GLY A 362 8.37 7.68 16.56
C GLY A 362 7.15 8.54 16.20
N VAL A 363 7.04 8.96 14.95
CA VAL A 363 5.90 9.76 14.46
C VAL A 363 4.59 8.96 14.55
N PHE A 364 4.62 7.64 14.28
CA PHE A 364 3.45 6.77 14.45
C PHE A 364 3.00 6.70 15.91
N ALA A 365 3.94 6.53 16.85
CA ALA A 365 3.64 6.57 18.29
C ALA A 365 3.00 7.90 18.70
N MET A 366 3.55 9.01 18.27
CA MET A 366 3.00 10.35 18.55
C MET A 366 1.61 10.54 17.94
N THR A 367 1.40 10.07 16.71
CA THR A 367 0.09 10.13 16.03
C THR A 367 -0.97 9.35 16.81
N LEU A 368 -0.65 8.15 17.30
CA LEU A 368 -1.57 7.37 18.12
C LEU A 368 -1.87 8.05 19.47
N LEU A 369 -0.88 8.69 20.10
CA LEU A 369 -1.09 9.46 21.33
C LEU A 369 -2.05 10.62 21.09
N VAL A 370 -1.93 11.35 19.99
CA VAL A 370 -2.85 12.46 19.63
C VAL A 370 -4.26 11.95 19.33
N ILE A 371 -4.39 10.78 18.70
CA ILE A 371 -5.71 10.22 18.33
C ILE A 371 -6.43 9.58 19.52
N LYS A 372 -5.68 8.96 20.43
CA LYS A 372 -6.20 8.14 21.55
C LYS A 372 -5.75 8.59 22.93
N GLY A 373 -5.10 9.72 23.07
CA GLY A 373 -4.41 10.13 24.31
C GLY A 373 -5.27 9.95 25.55
N GLU A 374 -6.53 10.40 25.53
CA GLU A 374 -7.46 10.25 26.67
C GLU A 374 -7.78 8.77 26.96
N PHE A 375 -8.03 7.96 25.96
CA PHE A 375 -8.32 6.53 26.10
C PHE A 375 -7.10 5.74 26.57
N LEU A 376 -5.93 6.02 26.02
CA LEU A 376 -4.66 5.38 26.41
C LEU A 376 -4.30 5.74 27.84
N PHE A 377 -4.40 7.02 28.21
CA PHE A 377 -4.12 7.49 29.55
C PHE A 377 -5.04 6.83 30.60
N HIS A 378 -6.32 6.75 30.31
CA HIS A 378 -7.30 6.08 31.18
C HIS A 378 -7.06 4.56 31.25
N SER A 379 -6.72 3.91 30.14
CA SER A 379 -6.46 2.47 30.08
C SER A 379 -5.15 2.08 30.78
N LEU A 380 -4.10 2.89 30.62
CA LEU A 380 -2.82 2.69 31.29
C LEU A 380 -2.92 2.91 32.81
N ARG A 381 -3.71 3.90 33.24
CA ARG A 381 -3.99 4.14 34.66
C ARG A 381 -4.71 2.97 35.34
N LYS A 382 -5.57 2.24 34.60
CA LYS A 382 -6.28 1.04 35.09
C LYS A 382 -5.41 -0.23 35.08
N ARG A 383 -4.32 -0.25 34.29
CA ARG A 383 -3.44 -1.42 34.13
C ARG A 383 -1.97 -1.00 34.15
N PRO A 384 -1.43 -0.61 35.32
CA PRO A 384 -0.08 -0.06 35.44
C PRO A 384 1.02 -1.05 34.96
N TYR A 385 0.78 -2.36 35.06
CA TYR A 385 1.72 -3.37 34.55
C TYR A 385 1.92 -3.33 33.02
N LEU A 386 0.92 -2.92 32.24
CA LEU A 386 1.08 -2.75 30.79
C LEU A 386 1.94 -1.53 30.44
N SER A 387 1.85 -0.45 31.25
CA SER A 387 2.71 0.72 31.06
C SER A 387 4.17 0.42 31.42
N THR A 388 4.40 -0.37 32.48
CA THR A 388 5.76 -0.79 32.88
C THR A 388 6.37 -1.76 31.88
N LEU A 389 5.61 -2.75 31.36
CA LEU A 389 6.10 -3.65 30.32
C LEU A 389 6.40 -2.91 29.00
N GLY A 390 5.54 -1.97 28.60
CA GLY A 390 5.79 -1.10 27.43
C GLY A 390 7.01 -0.20 27.62
N ALA A 391 7.18 0.40 28.79
CA ALA A 391 8.34 1.21 29.11
C ALA A 391 9.63 0.38 29.15
N LEU A 392 9.61 -0.83 29.73
CA LEU A 392 10.74 -1.75 29.73
C LEU A 392 11.09 -2.25 28.33
N ALA A 393 10.11 -2.55 27.50
CA ALA A 393 10.30 -2.96 26.12
C ALA A 393 10.97 -1.86 25.26
N ILE A 394 10.76 -0.58 25.58
CA ILE A 394 11.41 0.56 24.96
C ILE A 394 12.77 0.85 25.59
N ALA A 395 12.86 0.80 26.91
CA ALA A 395 14.07 1.19 27.66
C ALA A 395 15.22 0.18 27.50
N LEU A 396 14.94 -1.12 27.45
CA LEU A 396 15.97 -2.17 27.35
C LEU A 396 16.84 -2.05 26.08
N PRO A 397 16.27 -1.91 24.87
CA PRO A 397 17.06 -1.70 23.66
C PRO A 397 17.82 -0.36 23.66
N LEU A 398 17.18 0.72 24.12
CA LEU A 398 17.84 2.03 24.24
C LEU A 398 19.04 1.96 25.19
N PHE A 399 18.92 1.25 26.34
CA PHE A 399 20.01 1.04 27.28
C PHE A 399 21.15 0.21 26.69
N GLN A 400 20.83 -0.81 25.89
CA GLN A 400 21.84 -1.61 25.19
C GLN A 400 22.57 -0.81 24.11
N MET A 401 21.85 0.06 23.37
CA MET A 401 22.43 0.99 22.40
C MET A 401 23.45 1.91 23.07
N THR A 402 23.10 2.54 24.20
CA THR A 402 23.99 3.45 24.91
C THR A 402 25.22 2.73 25.48
N LYS A 403 25.11 1.46 25.89
CA LYS A 403 26.22 0.63 26.35
C LYS A 403 27.19 0.25 25.23
N LYS A 404 26.71 -0.07 24.04
CA LYS A 404 27.55 -0.40 22.86
C LYS A 404 28.32 0.82 22.34
N THR A 405 27.68 1.99 22.33
CA THR A 405 28.31 3.25 21.90
C THR A 405 29.46 3.64 22.85
N LYS A 406 29.37 3.38 24.18
CA LYS A 406 30.45 3.62 25.15
C LYS A 406 31.58 2.59 25.11
N ARG A 407 31.35 1.39 24.54
CA ARG A 407 32.33 0.29 24.54
C ARG A 407 33.27 0.26 23.34
N LYS A 408 33.00 1.04 22.29
CA LYS A 408 33.91 1.29 21.16
C LYS A 408 34.57 2.65 21.39
N ASP A 409 35.71 2.60 22.09
CA ASP A 409 36.68 3.68 22.34
C ASP A 409 36.51 4.92 21.45
N GLY A 410 35.63 5.84 21.83
CA GLY A 410 35.63 7.23 21.37
C GLY A 410 35.55 7.52 19.86
N LYS A 411 35.53 6.52 19.01
CA LYS A 411 35.37 6.69 17.55
C LYS A 411 34.00 6.19 17.09
N ILE A 412 33.17 7.14 16.72
CA ILE A 412 31.97 6.88 15.93
C ILE A 412 32.46 6.42 14.55
N VAL A 413 32.42 5.11 14.29
CA VAL A 413 32.67 4.57 12.95
C VAL A 413 31.37 4.73 12.17
N PRO A 414 31.35 5.52 11.09
CA PRO A 414 30.18 5.61 10.22
C PRO A 414 29.87 4.23 9.64
N PHE A 415 28.61 3.92 9.49
CA PHE A 415 28.06 2.65 8.98
C PHE A 415 28.57 2.26 7.58
N SER A 416 29.20 3.20 6.84
CA SER A 416 29.77 2.99 5.50
C SER A 416 31.03 2.12 5.46
N ASP A 417 31.76 1.97 6.60
CA ASP A 417 33.10 1.36 6.57
C ASP A 417 33.14 -0.13 6.92
N SER A 418 32.00 -0.77 7.16
CA SER A 418 31.94 -2.19 7.53
C SER A 418 31.74 -3.15 6.34
N LYS A 419 31.77 -2.66 5.10
CA LYS A 419 31.61 -3.49 3.86
C LYS A 419 32.76 -3.38 2.87
N SER A 420 33.95 -3.03 3.32
CA SER A 420 35.17 -3.22 2.56
C SER A 420 36.07 -4.25 3.28
N ILE A 421 35.72 -5.49 3.20
CA ILE A 421 36.61 -6.68 3.20
C ILE A 421 35.85 -7.78 2.48
#